data_854f864521be6c27e6643f6017ac4e34
#
_entry.id   854f864521be6c27e6643f6017ac4e34
#
_cell.length_a   1.000
_cell.length_b   1.000
_cell.length_c   1.000
_cell.angle_alpha   90.00
_cell.angle_beta   90.00
_cell.angle_gamma   90.00
#
_symmetry.space_group_name_H-M   'P 1'
#
loop_
_entity.id
_entity.type
_entity.pdbx_description
1 polymer ?
#
loop_
_entity_poly.entity_id
_entity_poly.type
_entity_poly.pdbx_seq_one_letter_code
_entity_poly.pdbx_strand_id
1 'polypeptide(L)'
;SLPSMEETLGHKYAGPIHEVRLKGYERAWACVRPWNVPPAGEPGAKKIDAYFLRGTERVPIGGAAELNIVAKKKGRINAILYLITNEELIRLDKRERGYRRVDVSDRIEEFRFRGGKVFVYRGLPPAVPASPADKGTFILIKEFLDLVTGACESRGKAFREEFDRSTRPCVFPVVSYKDIVWEKAK
;
A
#
# COMPACT_ATOMS: atom_id res chain seq x y z
N SER A 1 8.93 1.11 0.46
CA SER A 1 10.26 1.72 0.28
C SER A 1 11.35 0.80 0.85
N LEU A 2 12.59 0.92 0.38
CA LEU A 2 13.73 0.14 0.90
C LEU A 2 13.94 0.35 2.42
N PRO A 3 13.95 1.57 2.95
CA PRO A 3 14.10 1.80 4.39
C PRO A 3 13.05 1.07 5.23
N SER A 4 11.81 1.08 4.80
CA SER A 4 10.70 0.40 5.49
C SER A 4 10.83 -1.13 5.44
N MET A 5 11.41 -1.68 4.39
CA MET A 5 11.73 -3.10 4.31
C MET A 5 12.89 -3.44 5.27
N GLU A 6 13.97 -2.67 5.27
CA GLU A 6 15.12 -2.85 6.15
C GLU A 6 14.74 -2.82 7.64
N GLU A 7 13.84 -1.90 8.02
CA GLU A 7 13.26 -1.86 9.37
C GLU A 7 12.57 -3.19 9.73
N THR A 8 11.80 -3.76 8.81
CA THR A 8 11.12 -5.05 9.01
C THR A 8 12.10 -6.21 9.08
N LEU A 9 13.13 -6.19 8.25
CA LEU A 9 14.16 -7.23 8.23
C LEU A 9 15.07 -7.15 9.47
N GLY A 10 15.19 -5.97 10.10
CA GLY A 10 16.06 -5.72 11.23
C GLY A 10 17.55 -5.53 10.86
N HIS A 11 17.82 -5.34 9.59
CA HIS A 11 19.17 -5.08 9.05
C HIS A 11 19.11 -4.32 7.72
N LYS A 12 20.23 -3.72 7.30
CA LYS A 12 20.35 -3.13 5.97
C LYS A 12 20.36 -4.22 4.90
N TYR A 13 19.59 -3.99 3.85
CA TYR A 13 19.52 -4.91 2.73
C TYR A 13 20.76 -4.78 1.83
N ALA A 14 21.51 -5.86 1.69
CA ALA A 14 22.71 -5.94 0.86
C ALA A 14 22.53 -6.83 -0.38
N GLY A 15 21.32 -7.37 -0.60
CA GLY A 15 21.03 -8.22 -1.73
C GLY A 15 20.81 -7.45 -3.04
N PRO A 16 20.68 -8.16 -4.17
CA PRO A 16 20.40 -7.53 -5.44
C PRO A 16 19.00 -6.94 -5.51
N ILE A 17 18.89 -5.81 -6.19
CA ILE A 17 17.65 -5.07 -6.41
C ILE A 17 17.42 -5.00 -7.92
N HIS A 18 16.28 -5.52 -8.40
CA HIS A 18 15.95 -5.53 -9.81
C HIS A 18 14.67 -4.74 -10.09
N GLU A 19 14.73 -3.90 -11.10
CA GLU A 19 13.52 -3.31 -11.67
C GLU A 19 12.88 -4.34 -12.61
N VAL A 20 11.60 -4.61 -12.40
CA VAL A 20 10.87 -5.62 -13.15
C VAL A 20 9.48 -5.12 -13.53
N ARG A 21 8.85 -5.83 -14.46
CA ARG A 21 7.46 -5.63 -14.84
C ARG A 21 6.62 -6.84 -14.47
N LEU A 22 5.54 -6.55 -13.77
CA LEU A 22 4.55 -7.53 -13.34
C LEU A 22 3.31 -7.46 -14.23
N LYS A 23 3.01 -8.52 -14.95
CA LYS A 23 1.83 -8.65 -15.81
C LYS A 23 0.57 -9.01 -15.04
N GLY A 24 -0.56 -8.61 -15.60
CA GLY A 24 -1.88 -9.03 -15.10
C GLY A 24 -2.38 -8.19 -13.93
N TYR A 25 -1.75 -7.04 -13.66
CA TYR A 25 -2.11 -6.16 -12.56
C TYR A 25 -2.09 -4.69 -12.97
N GLU A 26 -2.85 -3.90 -12.25
CA GLU A 26 -2.74 -2.43 -12.17
C GLU A 26 -2.63 -2.02 -10.70
N ARG A 27 -2.09 -0.84 -10.40
CA ARG A 27 -2.11 -0.26 -9.06
C ARG A 27 -3.36 0.58 -8.88
N ALA A 28 -3.81 0.65 -7.63
CA ALA A 28 -4.88 1.53 -7.24
C ALA A 28 -4.72 1.92 -5.76
N TRP A 29 -5.14 3.12 -5.40
CA TRP A 29 -5.31 3.56 -4.01
C TRP A 29 -6.64 2.99 -3.50
N ALA A 30 -6.66 1.70 -3.23
CA ALA A 30 -7.90 0.94 -3.02
C ALA A 30 -7.85 0.00 -1.81
N CYS A 31 -6.71 -0.10 -1.13
CA CYS A 31 -6.65 -0.79 0.15
C CYS A 31 -7.01 0.21 1.24
N VAL A 32 -8.24 0.16 1.73
CA VAL A 32 -8.70 1.07 2.77
C VAL A 32 -8.55 0.39 4.12
N ARG A 33 -7.88 1.07 5.05
CA ARG A 33 -7.85 0.67 6.47
C ARG A 33 -8.80 1.54 7.25
N PRO A 34 -9.94 0.99 7.72
CA PRO A 34 -10.81 1.69 8.67
C PRO A 34 -10.07 1.89 9.99
N TRP A 35 -10.11 3.10 10.54
CA TRP A 35 -9.45 3.39 11.82
C TRP A 35 -10.25 2.92 13.04
N ASN A 36 -11.51 2.60 12.85
CA ASN A 36 -12.42 2.12 13.89
C ASN A 36 -12.59 0.59 13.92
N VAL A 37 -11.82 -0.13 13.10
CA VAL A 37 -11.83 -1.58 13.08
C VAL A 37 -10.45 -2.09 13.47
N PRO A 38 -10.33 -2.83 14.59
CA PRO A 38 -9.05 -3.43 14.96
C PRO A 38 -8.57 -4.39 13.88
N PRO A 39 -7.26 -4.52 13.70
CA PRO A 39 -6.71 -5.61 12.89
C PRO A 39 -7.26 -6.95 13.38
N ALA A 40 -7.54 -7.88 12.46
CA ALA A 40 -8.06 -9.19 12.81
C ALA A 40 -7.14 -9.87 13.84
N GLY A 41 -7.70 -10.19 15.02
CA GLY A 41 -7.00 -10.84 16.12
C GLY A 41 -6.48 -9.91 17.23
N GLU A 42 -6.73 -8.60 17.18
CA GLU A 42 -6.41 -7.66 18.27
C GLU A 42 -7.71 -7.21 18.96
N PRO A 43 -8.09 -7.79 20.11
CA PRO A 43 -9.22 -7.28 20.88
C PRO A 43 -8.88 -5.93 21.51
N GLY A 44 -9.73 -4.94 21.33
CA GLY A 44 -9.69 -3.70 22.10
C GLY A 44 -9.09 -2.47 21.43
N ALA A 45 -8.99 -2.41 20.09
CA ALA A 45 -8.69 -1.14 19.42
C ALA A 45 -9.79 -0.13 19.77
N LYS A 46 -9.38 0.95 20.46
CA LYS A 46 -10.31 2.05 20.77
C LYS A 46 -10.75 2.69 19.46
N LYS A 47 -12.05 2.95 19.36
CA LYS A 47 -12.60 3.76 18.28
C LYS A 47 -11.85 5.09 18.26
N ILE A 48 -11.19 5.40 17.16
CA ILE A 48 -10.51 6.69 16.97
C ILE A 48 -11.46 7.53 16.12
N ASP A 49 -11.95 8.61 16.70
CA ASP A 49 -12.69 9.61 15.97
C ASP A 49 -11.70 10.69 15.49
N ALA A 50 -11.64 10.89 14.18
CA ALA A 50 -10.77 11.88 13.56
C ALA A 50 -11.53 12.63 12.46
N TYR A 51 -11.11 13.86 12.19
CA TYR A 51 -11.64 14.67 11.11
C TYR A 51 -10.58 15.60 10.54
N PHE A 52 -10.82 16.13 9.37
CA PHE A 52 -10.08 17.27 8.81
C PHE A 52 -11.05 18.41 8.48
N LEU A 53 -10.53 19.61 8.30
CA LEU A 53 -11.32 20.76 7.90
C LEU A 53 -11.30 20.94 6.38
N ARG A 54 -12.47 21.07 5.78
CA ARG A 54 -12.67 21.51 4.40
C ARG A 54 -13.29 22.93 4.48
N GLY A 55 -12.44 23.95 4.46
CA GLY A 55 -12.85 25.28 4.85
C GLY A 55 -13.25 25.28 6.35
N THR A 56 -14.51 25.56 6.65
CA THR A 56 -15.07 25.53 8.02
C THR A 56 -15.78 24.22 8.34
N GLU A 57 -15.99 23.35 7.35
CA GLU A 57 -16.71 22.08 7.52
C GLU A 57 -15.79 21.03 8.16
N ARG A 58 -16.28 20.36 9.21
CA ARG A 58 -15.63 19.19 9.81
C ARG A 58 -15.99 17.96 9.01
N VAL A 59 -15.03 17.36 8.33
CA VAL A 59 -15.23 16.12 7.53
C VAL A 59 -14.69 14.94 8.32
N PRO A 60 -15.55 14.02 8.79
CA PRO A 60 -15.11 12.83 9.51
C PRO A 60 -14.22 11.95 8.67
N ILE A 61 -13.20 11.33 9.29
CA ILE A 61 -12.30 10.39 8.63
C ILE A 61 -12.64 8.97 9.10
N GLY A 62 -13.04 8.12 8.16
CA GLY A 62 -13.33 6.70 8.41
C GLY A 62 -12.11 5.80 8.30
N GLY A 63 -11.03 6.27 7.68
CA GLY A 63 -9.80 5.52 7.50
C GLY A 63 -8.89 6.09 6.42
N ALA A 64 -7.79 5.41 6.15
CA ALA A 64 -6.82 5.79 5.13
C ALA A 64 -6.80 4.80 3.96
N ALA A 65 -6.61 5.34 2.76
CA ALA A 65 -6.36 4.56 1.57
C ALA A 65 -4.86 4.26 1.42
N GLU A 66 -4.55 3.04 1.08
CA GLU A 66 -3.20 2.57 0.79
C GLU A 66 -3.08 2.06 -0.64
N LEU A 67 -1.85 1.96 -1.12
CA LEU A 67 -1.57 1.44 -2.45
C LEU A 67 -1.80 -0.08 -2.47
N ASN A 68 -2.53 -0.53 -3.48
CA ASN A 68 -2.83 -1.95 -3.71
C ASN A 68 -2.56 -2.32 -5.17
N ILE A 69 -2.46 -3.61 -5.44
CA ILE A 69 -2.50 -4.15 -6.78
C ILE A 69 -3.82 -4.87 -7.03
N VAL A 70 -4.41 -4.63 -8.18
CA VAL A 70 -5.69 -5.19 -8.60
C VAL A 70 -5.49 -5.99 -9.88
N ALA A 71 -6.09 -7.18 -9.97
CA ALA A 71 -5.99 -8.00 -11.16
C ALA A 71 -6.60 -7.28 -12.38
N LYS A 72 -5.86 -7.26 -13.50
CA LYS A 72 -6.29 -6.66 -14.76
C LYS A 72 -5.68 -7.42 -15.93
N LYS A 73 -6.49 -8.08 -16.72
CA LYS A 73 -6.08 -9.03 -17.79
C LYS A 73 -4.96 -8.50 -18.71
N LYS A 74 -4.99 -7.22 -19.07
CA LYS A 74 -3.96 -6.54 -19.88
C LYS A 74 -3.13 -5.54 -19.08
N GLY A 75 -3.20 -5.62 -17.73
CA GLY A 75 -2.46 -4.73 -16.85
C GLY A 75 -0.97 -5.08 -16.84
N ARG A 76 -0.16 -4.08 -16.58
CA ARG A 76 1.29 -4.18 -16.45
C ARG A 76 1.77 -3.06 -15.56
N ILE A 77 2.53 -3.38 -14.55
CA ILE A 77 3.07 -2.42 -13.60
C ILE A 77 4.57 -2.62 -13.45
N ASN A 78 5.32 -1.55 -13.29
CA ASN A 78 6.71 -1.63 -12.86
C ASN A 78 6.79 -1.98 -11.37
N ALA A 79 7.80 -2.71 -10.96
CA ALA A 79 7.98 -3.13 -9.58
C ALA A 79 9.47 -3.27 -9.24
N ILE A 80 9.76 -3.36 -7.96
CA ILE A 80 11.10 -3.67 -7.46
C ILE A 80 11.09 -5.09 -6.88
N LEU A 81 12.00 -5.92 -7.36
CA LEU A 81 12.20 -7.28 -6.88
C LEU A 81 13.40 -7.33 -5.95
N TYR A 82 13.20 -7.89 -4.77
CA TYR A 82 14.21 -8.17 -3.76
C TYR A 82 14.36 -9.67 -3.57
N LEU A 83 15.59 -10.14 -3.36
CA LEU A 83 15.86 -11.52 -2.94
C LEU A 83 15.97 -11.57 -1.43
N ILE A 84 15.13 -12.38 -0.80
CA ILE A 84 15.06 -12.52 0.65
C ILE A 84 15.05 -13.99 1.04
N THR A 85 15.43 -14.28 2.27
CA THR A 85 15.36 -15.62 2.86
C THR A 85 13.94 -15.97 3.28
N ASN A 86 13.69 -17.25 3.63
CA ASN A 86 12.40 -17.68 4.17
C ASN A 86 12.10 -17.05 5.54
N GLU A 87 13.12 -16.85 6.37
CA GLU A 87 12.98 -16.20 7.68
C GLU A 87 12.56 -14.74 7.53
N GLU A 88 13.16 -14.02 6.57
CA GLU A 88 12.80 -12.65 6.24
C GLU A 88 11.38 -12.57 5.67
N LEU A 89 11.00 -13.52 4.83
CA LEU A 89 9.64 -13.61 4.29
C LEU A 89 8.60 -13.77 5.41
N ILE A 90 8.89 -14.57 6.45
CA ILE A 90 8.03 -14.71 7.63
C ILE A 90 7.88 -13.38 8.39
N ARG A 91 8.95 -12.58 8.47
CA ARG A 91 8.89 -11.24 9.09
C ARG A 91 8.00 -10.29 8.28
N LEU A 92 8.13 -10.33 6.96
CA LEU A 92 7.25 -9.55 6.06
C LEU A 92 5.80 -9.99 6.18
N ASP A 93 5.50 -11.30 6.24
CA ASP A 93 4.15 -11.80 6.45
C ASP A 93 3.51 -11.27 7.74
N LYS A 94 4.29 -11.17 8.82
CA LYS A 94 3.81 -10.59 10.08
C LYS A 94 3.52 -9.10 9.98
N ARG A 95 4.28 -8.37 9.18
CA ARG A 95 4.07 -6.94 8.94
C ARG A 95 2.86 -6.70 8.04
N GLU A 96 2.72 -7.47 6.97
CA GLU A 96 1.71 -7.28 5.93
C GLU A 96 0.34 -7.87 6.32
N ARG A 97 -0.01 -7.76 7.61
CA ARG A 97 -1.34 -8.15 8.12
C ARG A 97 -2.42 -7.36 7.38
N GLY A 98 -3.46 -8.04 6.89
CA GLY A 98 -4.51 -7.43 6.05
C GLY A 98 -4.23 -7.53 4.55
N TYR A 99 -3.09 -8.07 4.17
CA TYR A 99 -2.77 -8.44 2.80
C TYR A 99 -2.64 -9.96 2.67
N ARG A 100 -2.90 -10.44 1.47
CA ARG A 100 -2.63 -11.83 1.10
C ARG A 100 -1.38 -11.89 0.25
N ARG A 101 -0.44 -12.76 0.62
CA ARG A 101 0.70 -13.10 -0.22
C ARG A 101 0.24 -13.91 -1.43
N VAL A 102 0.63 -13.50 -2.63
CA VAL A 102 0.28 -14.11 -3.90
C VAL A 102 1.55 -14.47 -4.67
N ASP A 103 1.64 -15.72 -5.13
CA ASP A 103 2.72 -16.17 -6.02
C ASP A 103 2.50 -15.55 -7.41
N VAL A 104 3.51 -14.84 -7.90
CA VAL A 104 3.52 -14.14 -9.19
C VAL A 104 4.75 -14.50 -10.03
N SER A 105 5.37 -15.62 -9.75
CA SER A 105 6.63 -16.06 -10.39
C SER A 105 6.53 -16.15 -11.91
N ASP A 106 5.38 -16.54 -12.44
CA ASP A 106 5.08 -16.63 -13.87
C ASP A 106 4.68 -15.30 -14.52
N ARG A 107 4.55 -14.23 -13.70
CA ARG A 107 4.08 -12.92 -14.11
C ARG A 107 5.18 -11.89 -14.31
N ILE A 108 6.42 -12.20 -13.93
CA ILE A 108 7.57 -11.33 -14.14
C ILE A 108 8.03 -11.42 -15.59
N GLU A 109 8.28 -10.29 -16.24
CA GLU A 109 8.64 -10.25 -17.66
C GLU A 109 10.12 -10.56 -17.90
N GLU A 110 11.00 -10.00 -17.08
CA GLU A 110 12.45 -9.99 -17.29
C GLU A 110 13.13 -11.31 -16.91
N PHE A 111 12.50 -12.10 -16.03
CA PHE A 111 13.13 -13.29 -15.46
C PHE A 111 12.28 -14.55 -15.62
N ARG A 112 13.00 -15.69 -15.68
CA ARG A 112 12.43 -17.03 -15.50
C ARG A 112 13.15 -17.67 -14.33
N PHE A 113 12.40 -18.00 -13.29
CA PHE A 113 12.94 -18.55 -12.06
C PHE A 113 13.05 -20.07 -12.16
N ARG A 114 14.26 -20.62 -11.95
CA ARG A 114 14.52 -22.07 -11.91
C ARG A 114 14.33 -22.64 -10.51
N GLY A 115 14.29 -21.80 -9.51
CA GLY A 115 14.09 -22.13 -8.10
C GLY A 115 13.63 -20.88 -7.34
N GLY A 116 13.03 -21.09 -6.19
CA GLY A 116 12.40 -20.00 -5.42
C GLY A 116 11.08 -19.55 -6.01
N LYS A 117 10.46 -18.59 -5.37
CA LYS A 117 9.17 -18.02 -5.77
C LYS A 117 9.18 -16.50 -5.62
N VAL A 118 8.43 -15.83 -6.47
CA VAL A 118 8.20 -14.39 -6.37
C VAL A 118 6.82 -14.14 -5.77
N PHE A 119 6.79 -13.35 -4.74
CA PHE A 119 5.56 -12.99 -4.05
C PHE A 119 5.28 -11.50 -4.10
N VAL A 120 4.01 -11.18 -4.07
CA VAL A 120 3.50 -9.83 -3.85
C VAL A 120 2.41 -9.87 -2.80
N TYR A 121 2.29 -8.80 -2.03
CA TYR A 121 1.21 -8.63 -1.06
C TYR A 121 0.06 -7.88 -1.71
N ARG A 122 -1.11 -8.46 -1.67
CA ARG A 122 -2.34 -7.91 -2.24
C ARG A 122 -3.38 -7.72 -1.15
N GLY A 123 -3.90 -6.51 -1.02
CA GLY A 123 -4.95 -6.21 -0.06
C GLY A 123 -6.19 -7.09 -0.26
N LEU A 124 -6.78 -7.51 0.84
CA LEU A 124 -7.98 -8.33 0.84
C LEU A 124 -9.22 -7.48 0.53
N PRO A 125 -10.19 -7.98 -0.26
CA PRO A 125 -11.52 -7.38 -0.32
C PRO A 125 -12.27 -7.56 1.01
N PRO A 126 -13.16 -6.66 1.38
CA PRO A 126 -13.54 -5.45 0.69
C PRO A 126 -12.80 -4.25 1.30
N ALA A 127 -11.69 -3.89 0.71
CA ALA A 127 -10.99 -2.71 1.16
C ALA A 127 -11.54 -1.42 0.53
N VAL A 128 -12.62 -1.51 -0.24
CA VAL A 128 -13.26 -0.33 -0.82
C VAL A 128 -14.66 -0.23 -0.25
N PRO A 129 -15.04 0.89 0.39
CA PRO A 129 -16.42 1.13 0.76
C PRO A 129 -17.31 1.03 -0.48
N ALA A 130 -18.41 0.34 -0.37
CA ALA A 130 -19.37 0.23 -1.45
C ALA A 130 -20.03 1.58 -1.79
N SER A 131 -19.95 2.55 -0.88
CA SER A 131 -20.46 3.92 -1.08
C SER A 131 -19.65 4.92 -0.25
N PRO A 132 -19.38 6.13 -0.79
CA PRO A 132 -18.84 7.25 -0.01
C PRO A 132 -19.76 7.71 1.13
N ALA A 133 -21.02 7.33 1.11
CA ALA A 133 -22.01 7.67 2.13
C ALA A 133 -21.91 6.79 3.39
N ASP A 134 -21.19 5.67 3.33
CA ASP A 134 -21.08 4.75 4.47
C ASP A 134 -19.91 5.12 5.38
N LYS A 135 -20.20 5.97 6.39
CA LYS A 135 -19.46 6.11 7.65
C LYS A 135 -18.08 6.73 7.60
N GLY A 136 -17.97 7.92 7.11
CA GLY A 136 -16.77 8.74 7.14
C GLY A 136 -16.03 8.74 5.81
N THR A 137 -15.31 9.80 5.57
CA THR A 137 -14.52 9.97 4.34
C THR A 137 -13.21 9.23 4.47
N PHE A 138 -12.89 8.39 3.51
CA PHE A 138 -11.53 7.85 3.40
C PHE A 138 -10.63 8.91 2.80
N ILE A 139 -9.39 8.96 3.29
CA ILE A 139 -8.37 9.92 2.83
C ILE A 139 -7.13 9.17 2.35
N LEU A 140 -6.34 9.82 1.50
CA LEU A 140 -4.96 9.45 1.25
C LEU A 140 -4.06 10.34 2.08
N ILE A 141 -3.23 9.74 2.93
CA ILE A 141 -2.26 10.49 3.72
C ILE A 141 -1.18 11.07 2.80
N LYS A 142 -1.00 12.40 2.85
CA LYS A 142 -0.05 13.10 1.98
C LYS A 142 1.37 12.56 2.14
N GLU A 143 1.82 12.36 3.36
CA GLU A 143 3.17 11.87 3.68
C GLU A 143 3.40 10.44 3.14
N PHE A 144 2.35 9.62 3.10
CA PHE A 144 2.45 8.29 2.47
C PHE A 144 2.52 8.40 0.94
N LEU A 145 1.73 9.29 0.34
CA LEU A 145 1.83 9.58 -1.09
C LEU A 145 3.24 10.08 -1.46
N ASP A 146 3.76 11.04 -0.71
CA ASP A 146 5.10 11.61 -0.92
C ASP A 146 6.20 10.53 -0.78
N LEU A 147 6.08 9.64 0.21
CA LEU A 147 7.00 8.51 0.39
C LEU A 147 7.01 7.58 -0.83
N VAL A 148 5.84 7.23 -1.35
CA VAL A 148 5.71 6.34 -2.51
C VAL A 148 6.25 7.02 -3.78
N THR A 149 5.86 8.26 -4.01
CA THR A 149 6.27 9.01 -5.20
C THR A 149 7.76 9.35 -5.18
N GLY A 150 8.31 9.75 -4.04
CA GLY A 150 9.74 9.99 -3.87
C GLY A 150 10.57 8.72 -4.05
N ALA A 151 10.08 7.56 -3.60
CA ALA A 151 10.72 6.28 -3.87
C ALA A 151 10.73 5.92 -5.37
N CYS A 152 9.70 6.30 -6.12
CA CYS A 152 9.68 6.12 -7.57
C CYS A 152 10.63 7.10 -8.28
N GLU A 153 10.67 8.36 -7.84
CA GLU A 153 11.57 9.41 -8.37
C GLU A 153 13.05 9.06 -8.18
N SER A 154 13.40 8.48 -7.02
CA SER A 154 14.77 8.02 -6.75
C SER A 154 15.26 6.93 -7.71
N ARG A 155 14.34 6.28 -8.44
CA ARG A 155 14.64 5.31 -9.52
C ARG A 155 14.75 5.96 -10.90
N GLY A 156 14.53 7.25 -10.99
CA GLY A 156 14.60 8.00 -12.23
C GLY A 156 13.24 8.27 -12.87
N LYS A 157 13.25 9.24 -13.78
CA LYS A 157 12.05 9.78 -14.44
C LYS A 157 11.21 8.71 -15.13
N ALA A 158 11.84 7.81 -15.88
CA ALA A 158 11.13 6.75 -16.61
C ALA A 158 10.36 5.79 -15.68
N PHE A 159 10.95 5.44 -14.52
CA PHE A 159 10.29 4.60 -13.53
C PHE A 159 9.09 5.32 -12.90
N ARG A 160 9.22 6.61 -12.59
CA ARG A 160 8.13 7.43 -12.07
C ARG A 160 6.99 7.57 -13.07
N GLU A 161 7.27 7.88 -14.33
CA GLU A 161 6.25 8.00 -15.38
C GLU A 161 5.51 6.68 -15.62
N GLU A 162 6.21 5.54 -15.58
CA GLU A 162 5.57 4.23 -15.70
C GLU A 162 4.69 3.92 -14.46
N PHE A 163 5.13 4.30 -13.27
CA PHE A 163 4.34 4.20 -12.06
C PHE A 163 3.03 4.99 -12.18
N ASP A 164 3.10 6.25 -12.58
CA ASP A 164 1.93 7.12 -12.70
C ASP A 164 0.94 6.59 -13.76
N ARG A 165 1.44 6.18 -14.92
CA ARG A 165 0.62 5.63 -16.01
C ARG A 165 -0.06 4.30 -15.66
N SER A 166 0.58 3.48 -14.82
CA SER A 166 0.09 2.15 -14.43
C SER A 166 -0.68 2.15 -13.09
N THR A 167 -0.90 3.33 -12.51
CA THR A 167 -1.63 3.53 -11.25
C THR A 167 -2.92 4.28 -11.52
N ARG A 168 -4.05 3.76 -11.05
CA ARG A 168 -5.31 4.51 -11.11
C ARG A 168 -5.20 5.80 -10.30
N PRO A 169 -5.72 6.92 -10.81
CA PRO A 169 -5.81 8.15 -10.03
C PRO A 169 -6.50 7.90 -8.68
N CYS A 170 -5.98 8.55 -7.65
CA CYS A 170 -6.63 8.54 -6.34
C CYS A 170 -7.93 9.35 -6.40
N VAL A 171 -9.01 8.76 -5.90
CA VAL A 171 -10.33 9.42 -5.81
C VAL A 171 -10.58 9.99 -4.42
N PHE A 172 -9.71 9.70 -3.45
CA PHE A 172 -9.84 10.17 -2.07
C PHE A 172 -9.15 11.53 -1.89
N PRO A 173 -9.66 12.37 -0.98
CA PRO A 173 -8.95 13.59 -0.59
C PRO A 173 -7.54 13.29 -0.08
N VAL A 174 -6.57 14.07 -0.49
CA VAL A 174 -5.20 14.01 0.04
C VAL A 174 -5.11 14.94 1.23
N VAL A 175 -4.81 14.39 2.40
CA VAL A 175 -4.77 15.12 3.67
C VAL A 175 -3.44 14.88 4.37
N SER A 176 -2.78 15.94 4.83
CA SER A 176 -1.55 15.80 5.61
C SER A 176 -1.88 15.37 7.05
N TYR A 177 -0.99 14.59 7.66
CA TYR A 177 -1.13 14.17 9.06
C TYR A 177 -1.32 15.33 10.02
N LYS A 178 -0.66 16.47 9.77
CA LYS A 178 -0.76 17.68 10.58
C LYS A 178 -2.14 18.35 10.53
N ASP A 179 -2.91 18.08 9.47
CA ASP A 179 -4.24 18.66 9.26
C ASP A 179 -5.36 17.75 9.79
N ILE A 180 -4.99 16.59 10.37
CA ILE A 180 -5.93 15.66 11.00
C ILE A 180 -6.08 16.01 12.47
N VAL A 181 -7.31 16.26 12.87
CA VAL A 181 -7.66 16.46 14.27
C VAL A 181 -8.15 15.13 14.85
N TRP A 182 -7.46 14.65 15.88
CA TRP A 182 -7.76 13.42 16.58
C TRP A 182 -8.60 13.73 17.83
N GLU A 183 -9.78 13.13 17.91
CA GLU A 183 -10.63 13.28 19.10
C GLU A 183 -10.41 12.06 20.01
N LYS A 184 -10.24 12.31 21.31
CA LYS A 184 -10.22 11.22 22.29
C LYS A 184 -11.61 10.58 22.27
N ALA A 185 -11.67 9.25 22.08
CA ALA A 185 -12.90 8.52 22.30
C ALA A 185 -13.41 8.82 23.74
N LYS A 186 -14.64 9.32 23.82
CA LYS A 186 -15.30 9.53 25.09
C LYS A 186 -15.67 8.17 25.72
#